data_12fa1078b27c066cc9fda7acd10f6b22
#
_entry.id   12fa1078b27c066cc9fda7acd10f6b22
#
_cell.length_a   1.000
_cell.length_b   1.000
_cell.length_c   1.000
_cell.angle_alpha   90.00
_cell.angle_beta   90.00
_cell.angle_gamma   90.00
#
_symmetry.space_group_name_H-M   'P 1'
#
loop_
_entity.id
_entity.type
_entity.pdbx_description
1 polymer ?
#
loop_
_entity_poly.entity_id
_entity_poly.type
_entity_poly.pdbx_seq_one_letter_code
_entity_poly.pdbx_strand_id
1 'polypeptide(L)'
;MTSEEREFVVGQLVGSEARLLEVVRGLTEEQWRFREAPGRWSIAEVVEHLVVWESFMLGAVRGALEEAAEPEKQAAVAGKDPLVLGLAGSRDKSLKAREAAQPTGRWSDFGEMLGEFRARRAQTIEFAESTQADLRSHFFAHVTFGDLDCYQWLVAMGQHTRRHVGQIEEIMRDGCFPEGEEPRG
;
A
#
# COMPACT_ATOMS: atom_id res chain seq x y z
N MET A 1 16.72 10.74 7.72
CA MET A 1 16.84 9.54 6.83
C MET A 1 18.20 9.57 6.13
N THR A 2 18.95 8.46 6.18
CA THR A 2 20.25 8.30 5.48
C THR A 2 20.05 8.06 3.97
N SER A 3 21.15 8.10 3.19
CA SER A 3 21.09 7.78 1.76
C SER A 3 20.69 6.31 1.52
N GLU A 4 21.17 5.38 2.34
CA GLU A 4 20.83 3.96 2.27
C GLU A 4 19.33 3.72 2.59
N GLU A 5 18.81 4.39 3.63
CA GLU A 5 17.38 4.33 3.96
C GLU A 5 16.51 4.89 2.83
N ARG A 6 16.96 5.97 2.18
CA ARG A 6 16.27 6.57 1.03
C ARG A 6 16.20 5.59 -0.14
N GLU A 7 17.33 5.03 -0.53
CA GLU A 7 17.41 4.05 -1.61
C GLU A 7 16.53 2.84 -1.30
N PHE A 8 16.58 2.36 -0.06
CA PHE A 8 15.76 1.23 0.38
C PHE A 8 14.27 1.53 0.28
N VAL A 9 13.78 2.65 0.83
CA VAL A 9 12.34 2.97 0.81
C VAL A 9 11.83 3.22 -0.62
N VAL A 10 12.60 3.92 -1.44
CA VAL A 10 12.28 4.13 -2.86
C VAL A 10 12.18 2.78 -3.58
N GLY A 11 13.15 1.89 -3.37
CA GLY A 11 13.12 0.54 -3.93
C GLY A 11 11.89 -0.29 -3.48
N GLN A 12 11.45 -0.15 -2.22
CA GLN A 12 10.21 -0.80 -1.74
C GLN A 12 8.95 -0.25 -2.43
N LEU A 13 8.87 1.06 -2.61
CA LEU A 13 7.74 1.72 -3.26
C LEU A 13 7.66 1.35 -4.75
N VAL A 14 8.76 1.49 -5.50
CA VAL A 14 8.84 1.15 -6.93
C VAL A 14 8.57 -0.35 -7.14
N GLY A 15 9.22 -1.21 -6.37
CA GLY A 15 9.06 -2.65 -6.53
C GLY A 15 7.65 -3.16 -6.20
N SER A 16 6.97 -2.54 -5.23
CA SER A 16 5.59 -2.91 -4.90
C SER A 16 4.58 -2.42 -5.95
N GLU A 17 4.80 -1.24 -6.54
CA GLU A 17 4.01 -0.76 -7.67
C GLU A 17 4.16 -1.69 -8.88
N ALA A 18 5.39 -1.98 -9.28
CA ALA A 18 5.66 -2.86 -10.42
C ALA A 18 4.98 -4.22 -10.25
N ARG A 19 5.02 -4.80 -9.06
CA ARG A 19 4.38 -6.08 -8.77
C ARG A 19 2.85 -6.00 -8.83
N LEU A 20 2.23 -4.91 -8.32
CA LEU A 20 0.79 -4.70 -8.45
C LEU A 20 0.38 -4.65 -9.93
N LEU A 21 1.06 -3.83 -10.73
CA LEU A 21 0.75 -3.66 -12.15
C LEU A 21 0.96 -4.95 -12.96
N GLU A 22 1.95 -5.76 -12.57
CA GLU A 22 2.20 -7.07 -13.17
C GLU A 22 1.05 -8.04 -12.90
N VAL A 23 0.61 -8.17 -11.66
CA VAL A 23 -0.39 -9.17 -11.25
C VAL A 23 -1.77 -8.88 -11.81
N VAL A 24 -2.11 -7.60 -12.05
CA VAL A 24 -3.42 -7.22 -12.61
C VAL A 24 -3.41 -7.04 -14.13
N ARG A 25 -2.27 -7.30 -14.79
CA ARG A 25 -2.13 -7.09 -16.22
C ARG A 25 -3.02 -8.05 -17.00
N GLY A 26 -3.81 -7.51 -17.92
CA GLY A 26 -4.63 -8.30 -18.84
C GLY A 26 -5.84 -8.98 -18.22
N LEU A 27 -6.19 -8.64 -16.97
CA LEU A 27 -7.41 -9.15 -16.36
C LEU A 27 -8.65 -8.67 -17.13
N THR A 28 -9.60 -9.58 -17.35
CA THR A 28 -10.92 -9.25 -17.91
C THR A 28 -11.77 -8.51 -16.90
N GLU A 29 -12.86 -7.85 -17.35
CA GLU A 29 -13.80 -7.19 -16.45
C GLU A 29 -14.40 -8.15 -15.42
N GLU A 30 -14.71 -9.38 -15.84
CA GLU A 30 -15.24 -10.42 -14.97
C GLU A 30 -14.22 -10.79 -13.87
N GLN A 31 -12.94 -10.95 -14.23
CA GLN A 31 -11.85 -11.22 -13.28
C GLN A 31 -11.65 -10.07 -12.29
N TRP A 32 -11.72 -8.81 -12.73
CA TRP A 32 -11.65 -7.65 -11.86
C TRP A 32 -12.76 -7.62 -10.81
N ARG A 33 -13.97 -8.06 -11.18
CA ARG A 33 -15.16 -8.04 -10.33
C ARG A 33 -15.38 -9.32 -9.52
N PHE A 34 -14.61 -10.37 -9.77
CA PHE A 34 -14.75 -11.64 -9.08
C PHE A 34 -14.54 -11.50 -7.58
N ARG A 35 -15.34 -12.23 -6.79
CA ARG A 35 -15.26 -12.32 -5.33
C ARG A 35 -15.26 -13.79 -4.92
N GLU A 36 -14.32 -14.20 -4.10
CA GLU A 36 -14.19 -15.56 -3.55
C GLU A 36 -15.45 -15.99 -2.76
N ALA A 37 -16.08 -15.03 -2.06
CA ALA A 37 -17.26 -15.26 -1.23
C ALA A 37 -18.02 -13.96 -0.95
N PRO A 38 -19.30 -14.02 -0.49
CA PRO A 38 -20.04 -12.86 0.00
C PRO A 38 -19.26 -12.11 1.09
N GLY A 39 -19.18 -10.81 0.97
CA GLY A 39 -18.47 -9.94 1.93
C GLY A 39 -16.95 -9.92 1.78
N ARG A 40 -16.39 -10.63 0.79
CA ARG A 40 -14.98 -10.52 0.39
C ARG A 40 -14.84 -9.45 -0.69
N TRP A 41 -13.69 -8.79 -0.69
CA TRP A 41 -13.38 -7.81 -1.72
C TRP A 41 -13.02 -8.49 -3.05
N SER A 42 -13.46 -7.88 -4.15
CA SER A 42 -12.96 -8.18 -5.48
C SER A 42 -11.57 -7.56 -5.71
N ILE A 43 -10.89 -7.94 -6.81
CA ILE A 43 -9.62 -7.32 -7.20
C ILE A 43 -9.79 -5.81 -7.37
N ALA A 44 -10.87 -5.36 -8.00
CA ALA A 44 -11.17 -3.94 -8.18
C ALA A 44 -11.25 -3.20 -6.84
N GLU A 45 -11.91 -3.78 -5.84
CA GLU A 45 -12.04 -3.17 -4.52
C GLU A 45 -10.72 -3.14 -3.76
N VAL A 46 -9.89 -4.16 -3.91
CA VAL A 46 -8.53 -4.17 -3.35
C VAL A 46 -7.69 -3.04 -3.95
N VAL A 47 -7.73 -2.85 -5.27
CA VAL A 47 -6.96 -1.78 -5.93
C VAL A 47 -7.54 -0.41 -5.58
N GLU A 48 -8.88 -0.24 -5.56
CA GLU A 48 -9.50 1.02 -5.09
C GLU A 48 -9.03 1.39 -3.68
N HIS A 49 -9.01 0.41 -2.78
CA HIS A 49 -8.49 0.60 -1.42
C HIS A 49 -7.05 1.12 -1.44
N LEU A 50 -6.18 0.52 -2.25
CA LEU A 50 -4.79 0.96 -2.37
C LEU A 50 -4.67 2.40 -2.87
N VAL A 51 -5.47 2.79 -3.88
CA VAL A 51 -5.49 4.17 -4.42
C VAL A 51 -5.83 5.17 -3.32
N VAL A 52 -6.90 4.92 -2.58
CA VAL A 52 -7.35 5.85 -1.52
C VAL A 52 -6.36 5.90 -0.36
N TRP A 53 -5.85 4.74 0.05
CA TRP A 53 -4.94 4.63 1.18
C TRP A 53 -3.61 5.33 0.91
N GLU A 54 -3.10 5.27 -0.32
CA GLU A 54 -1.83 5.91 -0.72
C GLU A 54 -1.83 7.41 -0.43
N SER A 55 -2.85 8.14 -0.89
CA SER A 55 -2.95 9.58 -0.65
C SER A 55 -3.17 9.92 0.82
N PHE A 56 -4.00 9.11 1.49
CA PHE A 56 -4.27 9.30 2.91
C PHE A 56 -2.97 9.20 3.74
N MET A 57 -2.14 8.20 3.45
CA MET A 57 -0.91 7.97 4.21
C MET A 57 0.16 8.99 3.91
N LEU A 58 0.36 9.39 2.65
CA LEU A 58 1.29 10.48 2.33
C LEU A 58 0.87 11.78 2.99
N GLY A 59 -0.44 12.07 3.03
CA GLY A 59 -0.98 13.22 3.76
C GLY A 59 -0.70 13.15 5.25
N ALA A 60 -0.85 11.96 5.87
CA ALA A 60 -0.56 11.75 7.29
C ALA A 60 0.94 11.93 7.61
N VAL A 61 1.83 11.42 6.74
CA VAL A 61 3.28 11.64 6.88
C VAL A 61 3.61 13.12 6.81
N ARG A 62 3.08 13.85 5.82
CA ARG A 62 3.29 15.30 5.70
C ARG A 62 2.76 16.07 6.90
N GLY A 63 1.56 15.72 7.38
CA GLY A 63 0.97 16.35 8.57
C GLY A 63 1.81 16.11 9.83
N ALA A 64 2.33 14.88 10.02
CA ALA A 64 3.20 14.60 11.16
C ALA A 64 4.51 15.43 11.13
N LEU A 65 5.02 15.75 9.94
CA LEU A 65 6.21 16.58 9.80
C LEU A 65 5.97 18.07 10.09
N GLU A 66 4.73 18.52 10.17
CA GLU A 66 4.35 19.87 10.58
C GLU A 66 4.31 20.01 12.10
N GLU A 67 4.22 18.89 12.82
CA GLU A 67 4.23 18.86 14.29
C GLU A 67 5.66 18.99 14.85
N ALA A 68 5.79 19.16 16.14
CA ALA A 68 7.10 19.24 16.80
C ALA A 68 7.83 17.88 16.71
N ALA A 69 9.13 17.93 16.44
CA ALA A 69 9.96 16.72 16.48
C ALA A 69 10.08 16.17 17.92
N GLU A 70 10.05 14.84 18.06
CA GLU A 70 10.13 14.10 19.32
C GLU A 70 11.32 13.11 19.30
N PRO A 71 12.57 13.57 19.19
CA PRO A 71 13.73 12.70 19.02
C PRO A 71 13.92 11.69 20.16
N GLU A 72 13.39 11.96 21.35
CA GLU A 72 13.41 11.06 22.51
C GLU A 72 12.63 9.75 22.27
N LYS A 73 11.68 9.74 21.33
CA LYS A 73 10.90 8.55 20.96
C LYS A 73 11.64 7.58 20.01
N GLN A 74 12.72 8.04 19.35
CA GLN A 74 13.44 7.22 18.35
C GLN A 74 13.86 5.85 18.90
N ALA A 75 14.44 5.83 20.11
CA ALA A 75 14.91 4.58 20.73
C ALA A 75 13.77 3.57 20.95
N ALA A 76 12.56 4.04 21.22
CA ALA A 76 11.40 3.17 21.46
C ALA A 76 10.86 2.52 20.17
N VAL A 77 11.11 3.12 19.01
CA VAL A 77 10.59 2.63 17.73
C VAL A 77 11.65 1.99 16.82
N ALA A 78 12.95 2.20 17.07
CA ALA A 78 14.05 1.69 16.25
C ALA A 78 14.00 0.17 16.03
N GLY A 79 13.52 -0.61 17.02
CA GLY A 79 13.36 -2.07 16.91
C GLY A 79 12.17 -2.53 16.07
N LYS A 80 11.34 -1.61 15.55
CA LYS A 80 10.12 -1.96 14.81
C LYS A 80 10.33 -2.13 13.29
N ASP A 81 11.46 -1.75 12.74
CA ASP A 81 11.75 -1.90 11.31
C ASP A 81 11.48 -3.34 10.81
N PRO A 82 11.91 -4.43 11.50
CA PRO A 82 11.59 -5.79 11.08
C PRO A 82 10.09 -6.11 11.13
N LEU A 83 9.33 -5.53 12.07
CA LEU A 83 7.88 -5.73 12.17
C LEU A 83 7.17 -5.09 10.99
N VAL A 84 7.57 -3.88 10.60
CA VAL A 84 7.03 -3.17 9.45
C VAL A 84 7.33 -3.94 8.15
N LEU A 85 8.55 -4.45 8.00
CA LEU A 85 8.95 -5.29 6.86
C LEU A 85 8.15 -6.60 6.80
N GLY A 86 7.77 -7.15 7.94
CA GLY A 86 6.94 -8.35 8.03
C GLY A 86 5.46 -8.15 7.64
N LEU A 87 5.00 -6.89 7.49
CA LEU A 87 3.59 -6.58 7.21
C LEU A 87 3.07 -7.24 5.91
N ALA A 88 3.91 -7.31 4.87
CA ALA A 88 3.54 -7.95 3.60
C ALA A 88 3.14 -9.42 3.74
N GLY A 89 3.78 -10.16 4.64
CA GLY A 89 3.49 -11.57 4.92
C GLY A 89 2.31 -11.79 5.88
N SER A 90 1.84 -10.73 6.56
CA SER A 90 0.75 -10.84 7.50
C SER A 90 -0.59 -11.08 6.79
N ARG A 91 -1.30 -12.13 7.17
CA ARG A 91 -2.67 -12.46 6.74
C ARG A 91 -3.66 -12.30 7.87
N ASP A 92 -3.36 -11.43 8.84
CA ASP A 92 -4.29 -11.14 9.93
C ASP A 92 -5.56 -10.49 9.36
N LYS A 93 -6.65 -11.29 9.32
CA LYS A 93 -7.96 -10.88 8.82
C LYS A 93 -8.73 -10.00 9.81
N SER A 94 -8.23 -9.83 11.03
CA SER A 94 -8.84 -8.96 12.04
C SER A 94 -8.64 -7.47 11.74
N LEU A 95 -7.62 -7.13 10.93
CA LEU A 95 -7.35 -5.76 10.52
C LEU A 95 -8.37 -5.33 9.45
N LYS A 96 -9.38 -4.59 9.90
CA LYS A 96 -10.33 -3.94 9.00
C LYS A 96 -9.76 -2.63 8.47
N ALA A 97 -9.96 -2.39 7.17
CA ALA A 97 -9.64 -1.08 6.59
C ALA A 97 -10.44 0.03 7.31
N ARG A 98 -9.80 1.18 7.55
CA ARG A 98 -10.49 2.35 8.10
C ARG A 98 -11.64 2.75 7.15
N GLU A 99 -12.71 3.28 7.70
CA GLU A 99 -13.92 3.68 6.94
C GLU A 99 -13.55 4.56 5.72
N ALA A 100 -12.68 5.54 5.91
CA ALA A 100 -12.23 6.44 4.83
C ALA A 100 -11.48 5.73 3.68
N ALA A 101 -10.95 4.52 3.91
CA ALA A 101 -10.25 3.72 2.92
C ALA A 101 -11.06 2.50 2.44
N GLN A 102 -12.34 2.40 2.81
CA GLN A 102 -13.24 1.38 2.29
C GLN A 102 -13.51 1.63 0.79
N PRO A 103 -13.52 0.57 -0.03
CA PRO A 103 -13.92 0.70 -1.42
C PRO A 103 -15.41 1.04 -1.51
N THR A 104 -15.75 1.93 -2.42
CA THR A 104 -17.13 2.42 -2.64
C THR A 104 -17.54 2.40 -4.12
N GLY A 105 -16.68 1.85 -5.00
CA GLY A 105 -16.91 1.80 -6.44
C GLY A 105 -16.68 3.15 -7.12
N ARG A 106 -15.63 3.90 -6.71
CA ARG A 106 -15.31 5.24 -7.25
C ARG A 106 -14.92 5.21 -8.72
N TRP A 107 -14.36 4.11 -9.17
CA TRP A 107 -13.89 3.94 -10.54
C TRP A 107 -14.67 2.85 -11.25
N SER A 108 -15.23 3.17 -12.40
CA SER A 108 -15.83 2.21 -13.32
C SER A 108 -14.84 1.70 -14.37
N ASP A 109 -13.81 2.48 -14.66
CA ASP A 109 -12.69 2.13 -15.55
C ASP A 109 -11.46 1.72 -14.72
N PHE A 110 -11.00 0.48 -14.92
CA PHE A 110 -9.87 -0.06 -14.18
C PHE A 110 -8.54 0.52 -14.66
N GLY A 111 -8.44 0.94 -15.93
CA GLY A 111 -7.27 1.63 -16.46
C GLY A 111 -7.10 3.00 -15.82
N GLU A 112 -8.19 3.78 -15.69
CA GLU A 112 -8.17 5.05 -14.96
C GLU A 112 -7.79 4.85 -13.50
N MET A 113 -8.34 3.83 -12.83
CA MET A 113 -8.01 3.52 -11.44
C MET A 113 -6.53 3.18 -11.26
N LEU A 114 -5.95 2.38 -12.16
CA LEU A 114 -4.50 2.08 -12.14
C LEU A 114 -3.65 3.32 -12.44
N GLY A 115 -4.10 4.17 -13.36
CA GLY A 115 -3.47 5.46 -13.66
C GLY A 115 -3.42 6.34 -12.42
N GLU A 116 -4.51 6.41 -11.67
CA GLU A 116 -4.61 7.17 -10.42
C GLU A 116 -3.68 6.60 -9.33
N PHE A 117 -3.62 5.25 -9.18
CA PHE A 117 -2.67 4.63 -8.25
C PHE A 117 -1.23 5.02 -8.59
N ARG A 118 -0.84 4.92 -9.87
CA ARG A 118 0.51 5.29 -10.33
C ARG A 118 0.83 6.75 -10.07
N ALA A 119 -0.12 7.65 -10.34
CA ALA A 119 0.07 9.08 -10.11
C ALA A 119 0.32 9.39 -8.63
N ARG A 120 -0.44 8.77 -7.72
CA ARG A 120 -0.28 8.94 -6.28
C ARG A 120 1.02 8.31 -5.78
N ARG A 121 1.35 7.11 -6.24
CA ARG A 121 2.60 6.43 -5.90
C ARG A 121 3.82 7.24 -6.38
N ALA A 122 3.76 7.83 -7.55
CA ALA A 122 4.82 8.73 -8.05
C ALA A 122 5.04 9.92 -7.11
N GLN A 123 3.97 10.51 -6.55
CA GLN A 123 4.08 11.58 -5.56
C GLN A 123 4.75 11.10 -4.26
N THR A 124 4.47 9.86 -3.81
CA THR A 124 5.12 9.28 -2.63
C THR A 124 6.60 9.03 -2.89
N ILE A 125 6.94 8.51 -4.08
CA ILE A 125 8.33 8.27 -4.49
C ILE A 125 9.08 9.60 -4.57
N GLU A 126 8.54 10.61 -5.27
CA GLU A 126 9.14 11.94 -5.37
C GLU A 126 9.38 12.57 -3.99
N PHE A 127 8.41 12.43 -3.09
CA PHE A 127 8.57 12.87 -1.70
C PHE A 127 9.72 12.13 -1.00
N ALA A 128 9.80 10.80 -1.11
CA ALA A 128 10.85 10.00 -0.51
C ALA A 128 12.24 10.32 -1.07
N GLU A 129 12.33 10.61 -2.37
CA GLU A 129 13.58 11.00 -3.06
C GLU A 129 14.07 12.39 -2.67
N SER A 130 13.15 13.36 -2.54
CA SER A 130 13.51 14.78 -2.43
C SER A 130 13.52 15.32 -1.00
N THR A 131 12.75 14.72 -0.07
CA THR A 131 12.61 15.27 1.29
C THR A 131 13.93 15.37 2.03
N GLN A 132 14.13 16.51 2.71
CA GLN A 132 15.24 16.74 3.66
C GLN A 132 14.76 16.74 5.11
N ALA A 133 13.46 16.46 5.34
CA ALA A 133 12.89 16.42 6.67
C ALA A 133 13.46 15.27 7.52
N ASP A 134 13.48 15.46 8.82
CA ASP A 134 13.87 14.41 9.77
C ASP A 134 12.72 13.42 9.98
N LEU A 135 12.64 12.43 9.11
CA LEU A 135 11.58 11.41 9.14
C LEU A 135 11.64 10.50 10.38
N ARG A 136 12.79 10.47 11.09
CA ARG A 136 12.99 9.60 12.24
C ARG A 136 12.55 10.22 13.57
N SER A 137 12.28 11.54 13.60
CA SER A 137 11.86 12.26 14.81
C SER A 137 10.40 12.72 14.79
N HIS A 138 9.61 12.28 13.82
CA HIS A 138 8.17 12.56 13.71
C HIS A 138 7.39 11.27 13.66
N PHE A 139 6.31 11.16 14.42
CA PHE A 139 5.65 9.89 14.70
C PHE A 139 4.14 10.01 14.58
N PHE A 140 3.49 8.90 14.21
CA PHE A 140 2.05 8.73 14.43
C PHE A 140 1.69 7.24 14.57
N ALA A 141 0.54 6.99 15.21
CA ALA A 141 0.20 5.65 15.65
C ALA A 141 -0.28 4.74 14.51
N HIS A 142 0.32 3.56 14.40
CA HIS A 142 -0.18 2.41 13.64
C HIS A 142 -1.11 1.58 14.52
N VAL A 143 -2.23 1.07 13.94
CA VAL A 143 -3.26 0.32 14.68
C VAL A 143 -2.74 -0.93 15.39
N THR A 144 -1.67 -1.55 14.89
CA THR A 144 -1.09 -2.78 15.43
C THR A 144 0.22 -2.52 16.16
N PHE A 145 1.05 -1.63 15.64
CA PHE A 145 2.43 -1.47 16.11
C PHE A 145 2.61 -0.28 17.07
N GLY A 146 1.54 0.48 17.37
CA GLY A 146 1.66 1.74 18.08
C GLY A 146 2.45 2.78 17.26
N ASP A 147 3.15 3.69 17.89
CA ASP A 147 3.89 4.74 17.19
C ASP A 147 4.91 4.14 16.23
N LEU A 148 4.90 4.64 14.99
CA LEU A 148 5.93 4.45 13.97
C LEU A 148 6.46 5.82 13.57
N ASP A 149 7.73 5.91 13.23
CA ASP A 149 8.29 7.11 12.64
C ASP A 149 7.90 7.27 11.17
N CYS A 150 8.06 8.47 10.61
CA CYS A 150 7.67 8.78 9.23
C CYS A 150 8.43 7.94 8.19
N TYR A 151 9.68 7.54 8.46
CA TYR A 151 10.40 6.60 7.59
C TYR A 151 9.76 5.22 7.61
N GLN A 152 9.45 4.68 8.80
CA GLN A 152 8.77 3.39 8.95
C GLN A 152 7.41 3.39 8.24
N TRP A 153 6.71 4.51 8.25
CA TRP A 153 5.45 4.65 7.52
C TRP A 153 5.63 4.62 6.00
N LEU A 154 6.68 5.24 5.44
CA LEU A 154 7.00 5.12 4.01
C LEU A 154 7.33 3.65 3.63
N VAL A 155 8.08 2.93 4.48
CA VAL A 155 8.31 1.49 4.30
C VAL A 155 6.99 0.72 4.37
N ALA A 156 6.14 1.04 5.36
CA ALA A 156 4.83 0.40 5.53
C ALA A 156 3.93 0.59 4.28
N MET A 157 4.03 1.72 3.57
CA MET A 157 3.27 1.95 2.34
C MET A 157 3.64 0.93 1.25
N GLY A 158 4.92 0.65 1.05
CA GLY A 158 5.37 -0.40 0.14
C GLY A 158 4.91 -1.81 0.57
N GLN A 159 5.03 -2.12 1.86
CA GLN A 159 4.65 -3.41 2.42
C GLN A 159 3.12 -3.63 2.40
N HIS A 160 2.33 -2.57 2.60
CA HIS A 160 0.88 -2.62 2.49
C HIS A 160 0.43 -3.00 1.06
N THR A 161 1.05 -2.38 0.05
CA THR A 161 0.79 -2.76 -1.34
C THR A 161 1.15 -4.23 -1.60
N ARG A 162 2.32 -4.71 -1.15
CA ARG A 162 2.71 -6.13 -1.27
C ARG A 162 1.73 -7.07 -0.59
N ARG A 163 1.23 -6.71 0.60
CA ARG A 163 0.21 -7.47 1.31
C ARG A 163 -1.05 -7.66 0.46
N HIS A 164 -1.51 -6.57 -0.18
CA HIS A 164 -2.70 -6.59 -1.03
C HIS A 164 -2.46 -7.27 -2.38
N VAL A 165 -1.26 -7.21 -2.94
CA VAL A 165 -0.86 -8.06 -4.06
C VAL A 165 -1.02 -9.55 -3.72
N GLY A 166 -0.54 -9.95 -2.55
CA GLY A 166 -0.76 -11.33 -2.08
C GLY A 166 -2.25 -11.68 -1.88
N GLN A 167 -3.10 -10.72 -1.50
CA GLN A 167 -4.55 -10.92 -1.46
C GLN A 167 -5.14 -11.11 -2.86
N ILE A 168 -4.72 -10.31 -3.84
CA ILE A 168 -5.12 -10.47 -5.24
C ILE A 168 -4.72 -11.86 -5.76
N GLU A 169 -3.50 -12.29 -5.48
CA GLU A 169 -3.03 -13.61 -5.87
C GLU A 169 -3.81 -14.76 -5.20
N GLU A 170 -4.31 -14.56 -3.96
CA GLU A 170 -5.22 -15.50 -3.31
C GLU A 170 -6.57 -15.58 -4.06
N ILE A 171 -7.16 -14.43 -4.41
CA ILE A 171 -8.40 -14.36 -5.22
C ILE A 171 -8.23 -15.09 -6.55
N MET A 172 -7.11 -14.89 -7.25
CA MET A 172 -6.82 -15.53 -8.54
C MET A 172 -6.60 -17.04 -8.46
N ARG A 173 -6.28 -17.57 -7.26
CA ARG A 173 -6.13 -19.04 -7.04
C ARG A 173 -7.44 -19.71 -6.64
N ASP A 174 -8.54 -18.97 -6.47
CA ASP A 174 -9.83 -19.57 -6.18
C ASP A 174 -10.28 -20.49 -7.33
N GLY A 175 -10.82 -21.66 -7.01
CA GLY A 175 -11.24 -22.66 -7.99
C GLY A 175 -12.39 -22.21 -8.90
N CYS A 176 -13.06 -21.11 -8.55
CA CYS A 176 -14.14 -20.49 -9.35
C CYS A 176 -13.67 -19.19 -10.02
N PHE A 177 -12.36 -18.84 -9.97
CA PHE A 177 -11.85 -17.65 -10.64
C PHE A 177 -12.06 -17.75 -12.15
N PRO A 178 -12.63 -16.72 -12.83
CA PRO A 178 -12.95 -16.78 -14.25
C PRO A 178 -11.70 -17.04 -15.11
N GLU A 179 -11.84 -17.89 -16.12
CA GLU A 179 -10.78 -18.10 -17.13
C GLU A 179 -10.55 -16.81 -17.92
N GLY A 180 -9.30 -16.53 -18.27
CA GLY A 180 -8.95 -15.42 -19.14
C GLY A 180 -9.46 -15.67 -20.57
N GLU A 181 -9.74 -14.60 -21.32
CA GLU A 181 -10.00 -14.76 -22.75
C GLU A 181 -8.73 -15.31 -23.43
N GLU A 182 -8.85 -16.44 -24.13
CA GLU A 182 -7.76 -16.89 -25.01
C GLU A 182 -7.48 -15.82 -26.07
N PRO A 183 -6.20 -15.49 -26.35
CA PRO A 183 -5.90 -14.58 -27.43
C PRO A 183 -6.53 -15.13 -28.71
N ARG A 184 -7.48 -14.41 -29.27
CA ARG A 184 -8.05 -14.74 -30.59
C ARG A 184 -6.90 -14.70 -31.60
N GLY A 185 -6.50 -15.90 -32.07
CA GLY A 185 -5.45 -16.08 -33.01
C GLY A 185 -5.72 -15.40 -34.39
#